data_5da958de5001d1855796913a3ba77149
#
_entry.id   5da958de5001d1855796913a3ba77149
#
_cell.length_a   1.000
_cell.length_b   1.000
_cell.length_c   1.000
_cell.angle_alpha   90.00
_cell.angle_beta   90.00
_cell.angle_gamma   90.00
#
_symmetry.space_group_name_H-M   'P 1'
#
loop_
_entity.id
_entity.type
_entity.pdbx_description
1 polymer ?
#
loop_
_entity_poly.entity_id
_entity_poly.type
_entity_poly.pdbx_seq_one_letter_code
_entity_poly.pdbx_strand_id
1 'polypeptide(L)'
;PDEWEAQDEELLLTSKDVRRKINPMLGIIVQHAFYDDEIAHARQNPEEKIEVISKLFNVYQSGKVTSWIKGDRIRPLQIDRRITDYKYEDGWDVFVGMDFSGGDDLFAITYLAVRYNQETGNKEFFADFDAWILEAALNESPNRLLFEKWIAEGWLHLMPGEVFYNEHAIDALIAKNEQGVNMVLFGYDPAQSVDPINNLKAWLQSLGIEAKRVLSMVVPVRQHALAQNPSILELETLIKAPEQFIHFSCNPMWPWLFTNALIERKNDLRRLTKGKPQDKIDVIHGLLDCMYCFDFANGNIQQ
;
A
#
# COMPACT_ATOMS: atom_id res chain seq x y z
N PRO A 1 -24.25 1.48 24.33
CA PRO A 1 -23.61 1.93 25.56
C PRO A 1 -23.32 3.43 25.50
N ASP A 2 -23.13 4.04 26.67
CA ASP A 2 -22.65 5.41 26.74
C ASP A 2 -21.16 5.46 26.31
N GLU A 3 -20.61 6.64 25.97
CA GLU A 3 -19.23 6.75 25.49
C GLU A 3 -18.19 6.19 26.47
N TRP A 4 -18.38 6.38 27.77
CA TRP A 4 -17.50 5.85 28.79
C TRP A 4 -17.63 4.33 28.98
N GLU A 5 -18.83 3.75 28.81
CA GLU A 5 -19.08 2.31 28.80
C GLU A 5 -18.42 1.66 27.57
N ALA A 6 -18.43 2.35 26.43
CA ALA A 6 -17.83 1.89 25.19
C ALA A 6 -16.29 1.81 25.27
N GLN A 7 -15.65 2.54 26.17
CA GLN A 7 -14.21 2.55 26.40
C GLN A 7 -13.74 1.45 27.36
N ASP A 8 -14.66 0.88 28.17
CA ASP A 8 -14.37 -0.19 29.11
C ASP A 8 -14.86 -1.54 28.56
N GLU A 9 -13.95 -2.25 27.93
CA GLU A 9 -14.21 -3.55 27.29
C GLU A 9 -14.72 -4.59 28.27
N GLU A 10 -14.15 -4.68 29.47
CA GLU A 10 -14.57 -5.68 30.47
C GLU A 10 -15.98 -5.35 30.98
N LEU A 11 -16.31 -4.09 31.17
CA LEU A 11 -17.66 -3.65 31.50
C LEU A 11 -18.65 -4.02 30.39
N LEU A 12 -18.32 -3.78 29.13
CA LEU A 12 -19.18 -4.18 27.99
C LEU A 12 -19.48 -5.68 28.01
N LEU A 13 -18.45 -6.50 28.19
CA LEU A 13 -18.56 -7.94 28.09
C LEU A 13 -19.25 -8.58 29.33
N THR A 14 -19.22 -7.93 30.50
CA THR A 14 -19.73 -8.52 31.76
C THR A 14 -21.04 -7.91 32.25
N SER A 15 -21.32 -6.63 31.94
CA SER A 15 -22.48 -5.93 32.50
C SER A 15 -23.80 -6.31 31.82
N LYS A 16 -24.71 -6.88 32.59
CA LYS A 16 -26.09 -7.17 32.13
C LYS A 16 -26.91 -5.90 31.86
N ASP A 17 -26.64 -4.83 32.57
CA ASP A 17 -27.33 -3.54 32.40
C ASP A 17 -26.90 -2.86 31.09
N VAL A 18 -25.63 -2.90 30.74
CA VAL A 18 -25.16 -2.44 29.43
C VAL A 18 -25.80 -3.25 28.31
N ARG A 19 -25.87 -4.57 28.43
CA ARG A 19 -26.53 -5.43 27.43
C ARG A 19 -28.02 -5.07 27.25
N ARG A 20 -28.73 -4.75 28.34
CA ARG A 20 -30.16 -4.34 28.27
C ARG A 20 -30.32 -2.96 27.62
N LYS A 21 -29.43 -2.01 27.90
CA LYS A 21 -29.44 -0.70 27.22
C LYS A 21 -29.28 -0.85 25.70
N ILE A 22 -28.40 -1.74 25.25
CA ILE A 22 -28.11 -1.94 23.83
C ILE A 22 -29.21 -2.72 23.12
N ASN A 23 -29.73 -3.76 23.79
CA ASN A 23 -30.78 -4.59 23.24
C ASN A 23 -31.99 -4.66 24.22
N PRO A 24 -32.96 -3.77 24.05
CA PRO A 24 -34.16 -3.77 24.89
C PRO A 24 -34.98 -5.07 24.82
N MET A 25 -34.77 -5.88 23.76
CA MET A 25 -35.46 -7.17 23.58
C MET A 25 -34.73 -8.36 24.22
N LEU A 26 -33.61 -8.07 24.94
CA LEU A 26 -32.86 -9.08 25.65
C LEU A 26 -33.67 -9.72 26.78
N GLY A 27 -33.77 -11.04 26.77
CA GLY A 27 -34.62 -11.82 27.66
C GLY A 27 -36.06 -12.03 27.17
N ILE A 28 -36.44 -11.37 26.06
CA ILE A 28 -37.76 -11.54 25.41
C ILE A 28 -37.57 -12.32 24.08
N ILE A 29 -36.87 -11.74 23.11
CA ILE A 29 -36.61 -12.36 21.80
C ILE A 29 -35.19 -12.95 21.78
N VAL A 30 -34.20 -12.22 22.28
CA VAL A 30 -32.79 -12.65 22.33
C VAL A 30 -32.48 -13.16 23.73
N GLN A 31 -32.07 -14.41 23.84
CA GLN A 31 -31.75 -15.03 25.13
C GLN A 31 -30.39 -14.56 25.66
N HIS A 32 -30.26 -14.48 26.99
CA HIS A 32 -28.97 -14.13 27.62
C HIS A 32 -27.86 -15.11 27.26
N ALA A 33 -28.17 -16.39 27.13
CA ALA A 33 -27.24 -17.44 26.74
C ALA A 33 -26.53 -17.14 25.40
N PHE A 34 -27.25 -16.58 24.42
CA PHE A 34 -26.65 -16.18 23.14
C PHE A 34 -25.51 -15.18 23.34
N TYR A 35 -25.72 -14.15 24.17
CA TYR A 35 -24.62 -13.19 24.50
C TYR A 35 -23.47 -13.85 25.23
N ASP A 36 -23.76 -14.78 26.16
CA ASP A 36 -22.73 -15.45 26.93
C ASP A 36 -21.87 -16.39 26.05
N ASP A 37 -22.48 -17.07 25.09
CA ASP A 37 -21.80 -17.93 24.12
C ASP A 37 -20.91 -17.11 23.18
N GLU A 38 -21.45 -16.04 22.56
CA GLU A 38 -20.68 -15.16 21.69
C GLU A 38 -19.49 -14.50 22.41
N ILE A 39 -19.67 -14.07 23.65
CA ILE A 39 -18.60 -13.51 24.48
C ILE A 39 -17.55 -14.58 24.83
N ALA A 40 -17.96 -15.81 25.11
CA ALA A 40 -17.05 -16.89 25.39
C ALA A 40 -16.17 -17.22 24.18
N HIS A 41 -16.76 -17.25 22.98
CA HIS A 41 -16.03 -17.38 21.71
C HIS A 41 -15.07 -16.21 21.48
N ALA A 42 -15.53 -14.99 21.65
CA ALA A 42 -14.73 -13.78 21.48
C ALA A 42 -13.52 -13.69 22.44
N ARG A 43 -13.64 -14.23 23.66
CA ARG A 43 -12.53 -14.28 24.62
C ARG A 43 -11.40 -15.24 24.18
N GLN A 44 -11.74 -16.28 23.43
CA GLN A 44 -10.77 -17.25 22.93
C GLN A 44 -10.12 -16.79 21.63
N ASN A 45 -10.81 -15.94 20.86
CA ASN A 45 -10.38 -15.51 19.55
C ASN A 45 -10.40 -13.96 19.43
N PRO A 46 -9.24 -13.29 19.53
CA PRO A 46 -9.16 -11.82 19.52
C PRO A 46 -9.73 -11.17 18.25
N GLU A 47 -9.78 -11.88 17.12
CA GLU A 47 -10.35 -11.35 15.87
C GLU A 47 -11.88 -11.33 15.91
N GLU A 48 -12.50 -12.36 16.46
CA GLU A 48 -13.96 -12.44 16.65
C GLU A 48 -14.47 -11.44 17.70
N LYS A 49 -13.63 -11.13 18.69
CA LYS A 49 -13.94 -10.18 19.74
C LYS A 49 -14.33 -8.79 19.21
N ILE A 50 -13.63 -8.29 18.21
CA ILE A 50 -13.92 -7.00 17.57
C ILE A 50 -15.29 -7.05 16.90
N GLU A 51 -15.61 -8.17 16.25
CA GLU A 51 -16.90 -8.38 15.59
C GLU A 51 -18.05 -8.44 16.59
N VAL A 52 -17.87 -9.18 17.68
CA VAL A 52 -18.84 -9.29 18.78
C VAL A 52 -19.10 -7.93 19.43
N ILE A 53 -18.04 -7.16 19.76
CA ILE A 53 -18.19 -5.83 20.35
C ILE A 53 -18.89 -4.88 19.36
N SER A 54 -18.54 -4.92 18.10
CA SER A 54 -19.17 -4.06 17.09
C SER A 54 -20.63 -4.42 16.84
N LYS A 55 -20.95 -5.69 16.64
CA LYS A 55 -22.29 -6.14 16.23
C LYS A 55 -23.27 -6.28 17.39
N LEU A 56 -22.84 -6.87 18.51
CA LEU A 56 -23.72 -7.12 19.65
C LEU A 56 -23.82 -5.93 20.60
N PHE A 57 -22.74 -5.15 20.73
CA PHE A 57 -22.71 -4.02 21.66
C PHE A 57 -22.88 -2.67 20.97
N ASN A 58 -23.00 -2.67 19.63
CA ASN A 58 -23.16 -1.44 18.82
C ASN A 58 -22.11 -0.38 19.15
N VAL A 59 -20.89 -0.84 19.48
CA VAL A 59 -19.71 0.02 19.69
C VAL A 59 -18.94 0.07 18.40
N TYR A 60 -18.84 1.25 17.80
CA TYR A 60 -18.00 1.42 16.63
C TYR A 60 -16.53 1.21 17.06
N GLN A 61 -16.00 0.06 16.71
CA GLN A 61 -14.57 -0.16 16.79
C GLN A 61 -13.97 0.24 15.44
N SER A 62 -13.11 1.23 15.44
CA SER A 62 -12.24 1.49 14.30
C SER A 62 -11.51 0.19 13.98
N GLY A 63 -11.49 -0.21 12.70
CA GLY A 63 -10.90 -1.46 12.26
C GLY A 63 -9.53 -1.68 12.92
N LYS A 64 -9.22 -2.92 13.30
CA LYS A 64 -7.97 -3.24 13.99
C LYS A 64 -6.79 -2.85 13.10
N VAL A 65 -6.07 -1.82 13.49
CA VAL A 65 -4.83 -1.43 12.83
C VAL A 65 -3.71 -2.29 13.38
N THR A 66 -3.04 -3.04 12.52
CA THR A 66 -1.94 -3.92 12.89
C THR A 66 -0.71 -3.66 12.04
N SER A 67 0.46 -3.90 12.60
CA SER A 67 1.69 -3.93 11.79
C SER A 67 1.53 -4.95 10.67
N TRP A 68 1.94 -4.58 9.46
CA TRP A 68 1.84 -5.45 8.30
C TRP A 68 3.06 -6.37 8.17
N ILE A 69 4.10 -5.88 7.52
CA ILE A 69 5.35 -6.62 7.29
C ILE A 69 6.48 -5.88 8.01
N LYS A 70 7.20 -6.61 8.87
CA LYS A 70 8.34 -6.04 9.57
C LYS A 70 9.50 -5.83 8.59
N GLY A 71 10.23 -4.72 8.72
CA GLY A 71 11.40 -4.41 7.89
C GLY A 71 12.45 -5.52 7.86
N ASP A 72 12.60 -6.28 8.93
CA ASP A 72 13.53 -7.42 8.99
C ASP A 72 13.17 -8.56 8.02
N ARG A 73 11.91 -8.64 7.58
CA ARG A 73 11.49 -9.58 6.53
C ARG A 73 11.90 -9.12 5.13
N ILE A 74 12.08 -7.82 4.94
CA ILE A 74 12.46 -7.24 3.65
C ILE A 74 13.97 -7.31 3.42
N ARG A 75 14.79 -7.12 4.48
CA ARG A 75 16.26 -7.12 4.38
C ARG A 75 16.84 -8.34 3.65
N PRO A 76 16.42 -9.59 3.94
CA PRO A 76 16.95 -10.77 3.24
C PRO A 76 16.54 -10.86 1.76
N LEU A 77 15.49 -10.11 1.35
CA LEU A 77 15.00 -10.07 -0.03
C LEU A 77 15.65 -8.95 -0.86
N GLN A 78 16.48 -8.10 -0.22
CA GLN A 78 17.19 -7.02 -0.92
C GLN A 78 18.40 -7.57 -1.67
N ILE A 79 18.56 -7.13 -2.92
CA ILE A 79 19.69 -7.48 -3.78
C ILE A 79 20.28 -6.22 -4.40
N ASP A 80 21.56 -6.25 -4.72
CA ASP A 80 22.28 -5.13 -5.35
C ASP A 80 21.97 -5.07 -6.85
N ARG A 81 20.74 -4.67 -7.14
CA ARG A 81 20.19 -4.45 -8.49
C ARG A 81 19.30 -3.22 -8.48
N ARG A 82 19.15 -2.61 -9.67
CA ARG A 82 18.25 -1.49 -9.92
C ARG A 82 17.25 -1.86 -11.01
N ILE A 83 16.13 -1.13 -11.11
CA ILE A 83 15.12 -1.40 -12.15
C ILE A 83 15.70 -1.38 -13.57
N THR A 84 16.77 -0.63 -13.80
CA THR A 84 17.47 -0.52 -15.08
C THR A 84 18.23 -1.79 -15.49
N ASP A 85 18.40 -2.76 -14.58
CA ASP A 85 18.95 -4.09 -14.87
C ASP A 85 17.90 -5.05 -15.46
N TYR A 86 16.63 -4.66 -15.46
CA TYR A 86 15.49 -5.50 -15.84
C TYR A 86 14.90 -5.03 -17.17
N LYS A 87 15.37 -5.62 -18.27
CA LYS A 87 15.09 -5.15 -19.62
C LYS A 87 14.11 -6.03 -20.38
N TYR A 88 13.45 -5.45 -21.35
CA TYR A 88 12.54 -6.15 -22.25
C TYR A 88 13.20 -7.32 -22.99
N GLU A 89 14.44 -7.12 -23.46
CA GLU A 89 15.21 -8.15 -24.19
C GLU A 89 15.45 -9.43 -23.35
N ASP A 90 15.44 -9.29 -22.00
CA ASP A 90 15.56 -10.40 -21.05
C ASP A 90 14.17 -10.96 -20.61
N GLY A 91 13.09 -10.49 -21.23
CA GLY A 91 11.72 -10.95 -20.98
C GLY A 91 11.05 -10.29 -19.75
N TRP A 92 11.53 -9.10 -19.33
CA TRP A 92 10.92 -8.37 -18.22
C TRP A 92 9.93 -7.32 -18.69
N ASP A 93 8.73 -7.35 -18.09
CA ASP A 93 7.76 -6.29 -18.16
C ASP A 93 7.74 -5.52 -16.84
N VAL A 94 7.63 -4.19 -16.89
CA VAL A 94 7.63 -3.34 -15.71
C VAL A 94 6.28 -2.65 -15.56
N PHE A 95 5.66 -2.84 -14.39
CA PHE A 95 4.49 -2.13 -13.93
C PHE A 95 4.93 -0.95 -13.07
N VAL A 96 4.33 0.20 -13.29
CA VAL A 96 4.67 1.45 -12.59
C VAL A 96 3.51 1.86 -11.70
N GLY A 97 3.78 2.15 -10.45
CA GLY A 97 2.80 2.71 -9.52
C GLY A 97 3.24 4.11 -9.08
N MET A 98 2.32 5.05 -9.08
CA MET A 98 2.62 6.45 -8.82
C MET A 98 1.72 6.98 -7.71
N ASP A 99 2.34 7.39 -6.61
CA ASP A 99 1.68 8.11 -5.53
C ASP A 99 2.19 9.56 -5.52
N PHE A 100 1.32 10.46 -5.96
CA PHE A 100 1.59 11.89 -6.10
C PHE A 100 1.02 12.64 -4.90
N SER A 101 1.32 12.19 -3.70
CA SER A 101 0.92 12.89 -2.49
C SER A 101 1.56 14.29 -2.46
N GLY A 102 0.77 15.28 -2.09
CA GLY A 102 1.22 16.67 -1.98
C GLY A 102 1.66 17.02 -0.56
N GLY A 103 2.45 18.11 -0.44
CA GLY A 103 2.80 18.69 0.85
C GLY A 103 3.88 17.91 1.59
N ASP A 104 3.56 17.42 2.78
CA ASP A 104 4.55 16.83 3.69
C ASP A 104 4.94 15.39 3.36
N ASP A 105 4.22 14.70 2.49
CA ASP A 105 4.47 13.31 2.12
C ASP A 105 5.54 13.17 1.03
N LEU A 106 5.98 11.94 0.75
CA LEU A 106 6.89 11.67 -0.36
C LEU A 106 6.12 11.66 -1.67
N PHE A 107 6.75 12.19 -2.70
CA PHE A 107 6.34 11.90 -4.06
C PHE A 107 7.07 10.64 -4.53
N ALA A 108 6.35 9.62 -4.99
CA ALA A 108 6.94 8.32 -5.26
C ALA A 108 6.53 7.74 -6.61
N ILE A 109 7.51 7.15 -7.31
CA ILE A 109 7.30 6.26 -8.44
C ILE A 109 7.90 4.91 -8.07
N THR A 110 7.07 3.90 -8.02
CA THR A 110 7.47 2.52 -7.72
C THR A 110 7.42 1.69 -8.99
N TYR A 111 8.37 0.81 -9.15
CA TYR A 111 8.52 -0.08 -10.29
C TYR A 111 8.46 -1.52 -9.83
N LEU A 112 7.69 -2.35 -10.52
CA LEU A 112 7.63 -3.78 -10.33
C LEU A 112 7.95 -4.48 -11.64
N ALA A 113 9.17 -5.00 -11.77
CA ALA A 113 9.54 -5.85 -12.87
C ALA A 113 9.01 -7.27 -12.64
N VAL A 114 8.41 -7.84 -13.68
CA VAL A 114 7.83 -9.19 -13.63
C VAL A 114 8.30 -9.97 -14.84
N ARG A 115 8.71 -11.23 -14.62
CA ARG A 115 9.06 -12.16 -15.67
C ARG A 115 8.48 -13.54 -15.36
N TYR A 116 8.04 -14.24 -16.41
CA TYR A 116 7.73 -15.65 -16.32
C TYR A 116 8.98 -16.49 -16.61
N ASN A 117 9.46 -17.20 -15.61
CA ASN A 117 10.60 -18.09 -15.75
C ASN A 117 10.11 -19.42 -16.36
N GLN A 118 10.48 -19.68 -17.62
CA GLN A 118 10.05 -20.87 -18.36
C GLN A 118 10.62 -22.17 -17.80
N GLU A 119 11.77 -22.12 -17.13
CA GLU A 119 12.44 -23.30 -16.58
C GLU A 119 11.76 -23.80 -15.30
N THR A 120 11.38 -22.86 -14.44
CA THR A 120 10.75 -23.18 -13.14
C THR A 120 9.22 -23.16 -13.18
N GLY A 121 8.63 -22.56 -14.23
CA GLY A 121 7.19 -22.33 -14.33
C GLY A 121 6.65 -21.26 -13.39
N ASN A 122 7.52 -20.52 -12.71
CA ASN A 122 7.15 -19.51 -11.73
C ASN A 122 7.31 -18.09 -12.30
N LYS A 123 6.60 -17.15 -11.68
CA LYS A 123 6.83 -15.72 -11.89
C LYS A 123 7.92 -15.23 -10.95
N GLU A 124 8.79 -14.38 -11.46
CA GLU A 124 9.83 -13.69 -10.71
C GLU A 124 9.49 -12.20 -10.66
N PHE A 125 9.69 -11.59 -9.49
CA PHE A 125 9.36 -10.20 -9.24
C PHE A 125 10.57 -9.44 -8.70
N PHE A 126 10.72 -8.20 -9.14
CA PHE A 126 11.70 -7.27 -8.56
C PHE A 126 11.08 -5.89 -8.40
N ALA A 127 11.24 -5.30 -7.21
CA ALA A 127 10.72 -3.98 -6.89
C ALA A 127 11.84 -2.96 -6.65
N ASP A 128 11.69 -1.78 -7.25
CA ASP A 128 12.56 -0.60 -7.05
C ASP A 128 11.69 0.66 -7.04
N PHE A 129 12.26 1.81 -6.66
CA PHE A 129 11.54 3.07 -6.69
C PHE A 129 12.47 4.28 -6.82
N ASP A 130 11.89 5.37 -7.27
CA ASP A 130 12.40 6.73 -7.09
C ASP A 130 11.45 7.49 -6.16
N ALA A 131 12.00 8.25 -5.23
CA ALA A 131 11.23 9.06 -4.30
C ALA A 131 11.83 10.45 -4.15
N TRP A 132 10.96 11.45 -3.96
CA TRP A 132 11.34 12.84 -3.76
C TRP A 132 10.69 13.37 -2.49
N ILE A 133 11.40 14.29 -1.83
CA ILE A 133 10.89 15.07 -0.70
C ILE A 133 11.09 16.56 -0.98
N LEU A 134 10.10 17.38 -0.67
CA LEU A 134 10.22 18.83 -0.73
C LEU A 134 11.13 19.33 0.38
N GLU A 135 11.92 20.37 0.11
CA GLU A 135 12.80 21.00 1.09
C GLU A 135 12.02 21.52 2.31
N ALA A 136 10.84 22.08 2.11
CA ALA A 136 9.96 22.50 3.18
C ALA A 136 9.56 21.31 4.08
N ALA A 137 9.10 20.20 3.49
CA ALA A 137 8.73 18.99 4.21
C ALA A 137 9.91 18.34 4.94
N LEU A 138 11.11 18.35 4.34
CA LEU A 138 12.34 17.89 4.98
C LEU A 138 12.66 18.70 6.23
N ASN A 139 12.57 20.03 6.14
CA ASN A 139 12.91 20.94 7.25
C ASN A 139 11.99 20.78 8.46
N GLU A 140 10.73 20.43 8.25
CA GLU A 140 9.72 20.19 9.30
C GLU A 140 9.67 18.73 9.78
N SER A 141 10.35 17.82 9.07
CA SER A 141 10.26 16.40 9.37
C SER A 141 10.98 16.01 10.65
N PRO A 142 10.35 15.26 11.57
CA PRO A 142 11.04 14.65 12.71
C PRO A 142 12.09 13.61 12.29
N ASN A 143 12.02 13.11 11.06
CA ASN A 143 12.97 12.15 10.48
C ASN A 143 14.06 12.83 9.63
N ARG A 144 14.24 14.14 9.75
CA ARG A 144 15.13 14.98 8.93
C ARG A 144 16.53 14.37 8.77
N LEU A 145 17.20 14.03 9.86
CA LEU A 145 18.55 13.47 9.83
C LEU A 145 18.64 12.16 9.02
N LEU A 146 17.61 11.34 9.11
CA LEU A 146 17.52 10.09 8.34
C LEU A 146 17.34 10.38 6.84
N PHE A 147 16.48 11.32 6.50
CA PHE A 147 16.23 11.73 5.12
C PHE A 147 17.45 12.41 4.51
N GLU A 148 18.12 13.32 5.26
CA GLU A 148 19.39 13.94 4.81
C GLU A 148 20.47 12.90 4.50
N LYS A 149 20.55 11.83 5.29
CA LYS A 149 21.44 10.70 5.01
C LYS A 149 21.09 10.03 3.69
N TRP A 150 19.82 9.68 3.47
CA TRP A 150 19.38 9.04 2.23
C TRP A 150 19.54 9.94 0.99
N ILE A 151 19.38 11.25 1.17
CA ILE A 151 19.66 12.23 0.11
C ILE A 151 21.14 12.23 -0.23
N ALA A 152 22.02 12.28 0.76
CA ALA A 152 23.47 12.25 0.56
C ALA A 152 23.95 10.94 -0.09
N GLU A 153 23.28 9.82 0.18
CA GLU A 153 23.56 8.51 -0.40
C GLU A 153 22.89 8.30 -1.78
N GLY A 154 22.05 9.24 -2.24
CA GLY A 154 21.35 9.19 -3.53
C GLY A 154 20.13 8.27 -3.57
N TRP A 155 19.56 7.90 -2.40
CA TRP A 155 18.38 7.06 -2.30
C TRP A 155 17.05 7.83 -2.26
N LEU A 156 17.10 9.09 -1.87
CA LEU A 156 15.97 10.03 -1.81
C LEU A 156 16.39 11.32 -2.52
N HIS A 157 15.52 11.86 -3.38
CA HIS A 157 15.80 13.08 -4.12
C HIS A 157 15.23 14.30 -3.38
N LEU A 158 16.04 15.33 -3.17
CA LEU A 158 15.60 16.61 -2.62
C LEU A 158 15.05 17.50 -3.73
N MET A 159 13.85 18.01 -3.53
CA MET A 159 13.23 19.03 -4.38
C MET A 159 13.25 20.38 -3.70
N PRO A 160 13.83 21.41 -4.33
CA PRO A 160 13.89 22.76 -3.75
C PRO A 160 12.48 23.36 -3.59
N GLY A 161 12.29 24.09 -2.47
CA GLY A 161 11.08 24.88 -2.23
C GLY A 161 9.91 24.09 -1.66
N GLU A 162 8.70 24.56 -1.99
CA GLU A 162 7.42 24.10 -1.40
C GLU A 162 6.49 23.43 -2.41
N VAL A 163 6.88 23.38 -3.70
CA VAL A 163 6.05 22.85 -4.79
C VAL A 163 6.79 21.78 -5.54
N PHE A 164 6.11 20.64 -5.76
CA PHE A 164 6.65 19.56 -6.59
C PHE A 164 6.43 19.88 -8.08
N TYR A 165 7.51 19.83 -8.87
CA TYR A 165 7.44 19.98 -10.32
C TYR A 165 7.34 18.61 -10.97
N ASN A 166 6.22 18.33 -11.60
CA ASN A 166 5.86 17.03 -12.17
C ASN A 166 6.81 16.56 -13.29
N GLU A 167 7.55 17.48 -13.90
CA GLU A 167 8.55 17.20 -14.93
C GLU A 167 9.61 16.21 -14.41
N HIS A 168 10.03 16.32 -13.17
CA HIS A 168 11.04 15.42 -12.60
C HIS A 168 10.61 13.96 -12.56
N ALA A 169 9.31 13.71 -12.33
CA ALA A 169 8.76 12.36 -12.39
C ALA A 169 8.78 11.81 -13.82
N ILE A 170 8.40 12.64 -14.79
CA ILE A 170 8.39 12.24 -16.18
C ILE A 170 9.83 12.03 -16.68
N ASP A 171 10.77 12.90 -16.32
CA ASP A 171 12.19 12.76 -16.66
C ASP A 171 12.78 11.45 -16.12
N ALA A 172 12.39 11.04 -14.91
CA ALA A 172 12.80 9.75 -14.34
C ALA A 172 12.27 8.57 -15.17
N LEU A 173 11.02 8.61 -15.62
CA LEU A 173 10.43 7.58 -16.48
C LEU A 173 11.11 7.55 -17.85
N ILE A 174 11.36 8.73 -18.46
CA ILE A 174 12.07 8.86 -19.74
C ILE A 174 13.46 8.22 -19.63
N ALA A 175 14.24 8.58 -18.60
CA ALA A 175 15.58 8.07 -18.41
C ALA A 175 15.63 6.54 -18.28
N LYS A 176 14.63 5.92 -17.64
CA LYS A 176 14.54 4.46 -17.54
C LYS A 176 14.11 3.81 -18.85
N ASN A 177 13.17 4.43 -19.57
CA ASN A 177 12.77 3.95 -20.89
C ASN A 177 13.94 3.96 -21.88
N GLU A 178 14.76 5.02 -21.88
CA GLU A 178 15.97 5.13 -22.70
C GLU A 178 17.03 4.08 -22.36
N GLN A 179 17.02 3.57 -21.12
CA GLN A 179 17.87 2.47 -20.67
C GLN A 179 17.28 1.08 -20.96
N GLY A 180 16.17 0.99 -21.69
CA GLY A 180 15.57 -0.26 -22.14
C GLY A 180 14.59 -0.90 -21.15
N VAL A 181 14.10 -0.15 -20.15
CA VAL A 181 13.04 -0.62 -19.24
C VAL A 181 11.69 -0.57 -19.95
N ASN A 182 11.03 -1.70 -20.09
CA ASN A 182 9.72 -1.82 -20.76
C ASN A 182 8.57 -1.58 -19.78
N MET A 183 8.10 -0.36 -19.68
CA MET A 183 6.98 0.01 -18.82
C MET A 183 5.64 -0.25 -19.54
N VAL A 184 4.87 -1.21 -19.05
CA VAL A 184 3.66 -1.71 -19.74
C VAL A 184 2.36 -1.07 -19.24
N LEU A 185 2.23 -0.82 -17.93
CA LEU A 185 1.07 -0.17 -17.31
C LEU A 185 1.51 0.79 -16.20
N PHE A 186 0.70 1.84 -16.00
CA PHE A 186 0.95 2.91 -15.04
C PHE A 186 -0.27 3.06 -14.12
N GLY A 187 -0.17 2.58 -12.88
CA GLY A 187 -1.17 2.74 -11.84
C GLY A 187 -1.01 4.07 -11.10
N TYR A 188 -2.10 4.73 -10.75
CA TYR A 188 -2.07 5.99 -10.02
C TYR A 188 -3.34 6.20 -9.19
N ASP A 189 -3.22 6.91 -8.05
CA ASP A 189 -4.42 7.37 -7.32
C ASP A 189 -5.02 8.61 -8.02
N PRO A 190 -6.28 8.54 -8.48
CA PRO A 190 -6.93 9.65 -9.17
C PRO A 190 -7.18 10.89 -8.29
N ALA A 191 -7.04 10.79 -6.97
CA ALA A 191 -7.42 11.87 -6.07
C ALA A 191 -6.53 13.13 -6.18
N GLN A 192 -5.24 12.98 -6.58
CA GLN A 192 -4.26 14.09 -6.59
C GLN A 192 -3.39 14.15 -7.85
N SER A 193 -3.79 13.53 -8.96
CA SER A 193 -2.86 13.17 -10.04
C SER A 193 -3.15 13.80 -11.41
N VAL A 194 -4.00 14.82 -11.51
CA VAL A 194 -4.48 15.31 -12.83
C VAL A 194 -3.34 15.78 -13.74
N ASP A 195 -2.50 16.69 -13.26
CA ASP A 195 -1.43 17.27 -14.09
C ASP A 195 -0.30 16.29 -14.38
N PRO A 196 0.24 15.53 -13.40
CA PRO A 196 1.25 14.51 -13.67
C PRO A 196 0.78 13.46 -14.69
N ILE A 197 -0.47 13.05 -14.61
CA ILE A 197 -1.04 12.06 -15.53
C ILE A 197 -1.22 12.62 -16.95
N ASN A 198 -1.55 13.88 -17.10
CA ASN A 198 -1.61 14.51 -18.43
C ASN A 198 -0.20 14.58 -19.06
N ASN A 199 0.83 14.92 -18.29
CA ASN A 199 2.21 14.92 -18.76
C ASN A 199 2.69 13.51 -19.15
N LEU A 200 2.35 12.49 -18.35
CA LEU A 200 2.62 11.09 -18.66
C LEU A 200 1.97 10.68 -20.00
N LYS A 201 0.68 10.97 -20.18
CA LYS A 201 -0.03 10.65 -21.42
C LYS A 201 0.57 11.36 -22.63
N ALA A 202 0.96 12.63 -22.49
CA ALA A 202 1.62 13.38 -23.54
C ALA A 202 2.98 12.76 -23.91
N TRP A 203 3.77 12.35 -22.92
CA TRP A 203 5.02 11.65 -23.17
C TRP A 203 4.80 10.32 -23.91
N LEU A 204 3.89 9.46 -23.45
CA LEU A 204 3.58 8.19 -24.10
C LEU A 204 3.12 8.38 -25.56
N GLN A 205 2.32 9.41 -25.85
CA GLN A 205 1.92 9.77 -27.22
C GLN A 205 3.12 10.22 -28.05
N SER A 206 4.08 10.93 -27.45
CA SER A 206 5.31 11.36 -28.16
C SER A 206 6.19 10.18 -28.59
N LEU A 207 6.05 9.02 -27.94
CA LEU A 207 6.68 7.76 -28.35
C LEU A 207 5.96 7.08 -29.53
N GLY A 208 4.92 7.70 -30.10
CA GLY A 208 4.14 7.14 -31.20
C GLY A 208 3.05 6.16 -30.77
N ILE A 209 2.75 6.05 -29.48
CA ILE A 209 1.68 5.18 -28.98
C ILE A 209 0.32 5.85 -29.24
N GLU A 210 -0.60 5.10 -29.86
CA GLU A 210 -1.95 5.60 -30.16
C GLU A 210 -2.69 6.05 -28.89
N ALA A 211 -3.43 7.15 -28.97
CA ALA A 211 -4.16 7.74 -27.83
C ALA A 211 -5.09 6.74 -27.12
N LYS A 212 -5.76 5.86 -27.87
CA LYS A 212 -6.61 4.80 -27.28
C LYS A 212 -5.80 3.82 -26.44
N ARG A 213 -4.61 3.44 -26.90
CA ARG A 213 -3.70 2.55 -26.16
C ARG A 213 -3.14 3.26 -24.93
N VAL A 214 -2.74 4.51 -25.03
CA VAL A 214 -2.29 5.31 -23.89
C VAL A 214 -3.34 5.35 -22.79
N LEU A 215 -4.63 5.52 -23.14
CA LEU A 215 -5.72 5.47 -22.15
C LEU A 215 -5.85 4.12 -21.46
N SER A 216 -5.55 3.01 -22.14
CA SER A 216 -5.57 1.67 -21.53
C SER A 216 -4.29 1.34 -20.73
N MET A 217 -3.20 2.09 -20.96
CA MET A 217 -1.95 1.90 -20.20
C MET A 217 -1.94 2.67 -18.87
N VAL A 218 -2.76 3.70 -18.73
CA VAL A 218 -2.79 4.58 -17.56
C VAL A 218 -4.03 4.26 -16.71
N VAL A 219 -3.83 3.48 -15.65
CA VAL A 219 -4.89 2.80 -14.87
C VAL A 219 -5.15 3.53 -13.56
N PRO A 220 -6.37 4.07 -13.34
CA PRO A 220 -6.71 4.67 -12.05
C PRO A 220 -6.90 3.57 -10.98
N VAL A 221 -6.15 3.65 -9.90
CA VAL A 221 -6.21 2.72 -8.76
C VAL A 221 -6.69 3.47 -7.52
N ARG A 222 -7.88 3.17 -7.05
CA ARG A 222 -8.45 3.84 -5.88
C ARG A 222 -7.88 3.26 -4.60
N GLN A 223 -7.44 4.11 -3.66
CA GLN A 223 -6.87 3.71 -2.38
C GLN A 223 -7.94 3.33 -1.33
N HIS A 224 -8.87 2.43 -1.68
CA HIS A 224 -9.84 1.88 -0.74
C HIS A 224 -9.67 0.36 -0.55
N ALA A 225 -10.21 -0.18 0.55
CA ALA A 225 -10.01 -1.57 0.95
C ALA A 225 -10.35 -2.60 -0.14
N LEU A 226 -11.42 -2.38 -0.91
CA LEU A 226 -11.82 -3.32 -1.96
C LEU A 226 -10.79 -3.42 -3.09
N ALA A 227 -10.17 -2.30 -3.48
CA ALA A 227 -9.15 -2.27 -4.54
C ALA A 227 -7.79 -2.77 -4.02
N GLN A 228 -7.40 -2.39 -2.80
CA GLN A 228 -6.07 -2.72 -2.25
C GLN A 228 -5.98 -4.15 -1.70
N ASN A 229 -7.07 -4.74 -1.22
CA ASN A 229 -7.03 -6.03 -0.53
C ASN A 229 -6.41 -7.18 -1.37
N PRO A 230 -6.72 -7.37 -2.66
CA PRO A 230 -6.06 -8.41 -3.47
C PRO A 230 -4.55 -8.20 -3.54
N SER A 231 -4.10 -7.00 -3.88
CA SER A 231 -2.67 -6.65 -4.00
C SER A 231 -1.92 -6.81 -2.67
N ILE A 232 -2.55 -6.46 -1.53
CA ILE A 232 -1.99 -6.66 -0.19
C ILE A 232 -1.77 -8.15 0.08
N LEU A 233 -2.76 -8.99 -0.21
CA LEU A 233 -2.70 -10.43 0.04
C LEU A 233 -1.65 -11.12 -0.84
N GLU A 234 -1.60 -10.76 -2.12
CA GLU A 234 -0.62 -11.33 -3.06
C GLU A 234 0.81 -10.92 -2.69
N LEU A 235 1.05 -9.62 -2.46
CA LEU A 235 2.37 -9.13 -2.05
C LEU A 235 2.83 -9.76 -0.72
N GLU A 236 1.91 -9.92 0.22
CA GLU A 236 2.19 -10.60 1.49
C GLU A 236 2.60 -12.06 1.26
N THR A 237 1.94 -12.74 0.34
CA THR A 237 2.24 -14.13 -0.03
C THR A 237 3.62 -14.22 -0.69
N LEU A 238 3.94 -13.35 -1.63
CA LEU A 238 5.25 -13.30 -2.30
C LEU A 238 6.40 -13.04 -1.31
N ILE A 239 6.22 -12.10 -0.36
CA ILE A 239 7.24 -11.76 0.65
C ILE A 239 7.44 -12.89 1.67
N LYS A 240 6.39 -13.66 1.99
CA LYS A 240 6.46 -14.75 2.95
C LYS A 240 6.88 -16.09 2.34
N ALA A 241 6.84 -16.20 1.02
CA ALA A 241 7.22 -17.42 0.32
C ALA A 241 8.70 -17.79 0.59
N PRO A 242 9.00 -19.04 0.95
CA PRO A 242 10.37 -19.48 1.20
C PRO A 242 11.22 -19.49 -0.09
N GLU A 243 10.60 -19.58 -1.24
CA GLU A 243 11.23 -19.61 -2.57
C GLU A 243 11.75 -18.25 -3.03
N GLN A 244 11.46 -17.17 -2.30
CA GLN A 244 11.90 -15.81 -2.61
C GLN A 244 11.55 -15.35 -4.04
N PHE A 245 10.29 -15.46 -4.41
CA PHE A 245 9.80 -15.04 -5.73
C PHE A 245 9.91 -13.54 -5.98
N ILE A 246 9.98 -12.72 -4.92
CA ILE A 246 10.14 -11.26 -5.00
C ILE A 246 11.44 -10.81 -4.37
N HIS A 247 12.14 -9.92 -5.07
CA HIS A 247 13.30 -9.22 -4.56
C HIS A 247 13.08 -7.71 -4.59
N PHE A 248 13.82 -7.00 -3.77
CA PHE A 248 13.80 -5.55 -3.66
C PHE A 248 15.20 -4.99 -3.96
N SER A 249 15.27 -3.79 -4.50
CA SER A 249 16.55 -3.10 -4.61
C SER A 249 17.20 -2.93 -3.24
N CYS A 250 18.52 -2.74 -3.21
CA CYS A 250 19.27 -2.52 -1.96
C CYS A 250 18.99 -1.16 -1.30
N ASN A 251 18.00 -0.39 -1.78
CA ASN A 251 17.60 0.88 -1.20
C ASN A 251 17.25 0.71 0.29
N PRO A 252 17.98 1.39 1.22
CA PRO A 252 17.79 1.23 2.67
C PRO A 252 16.45 1.73 3.18
N MET A 253 15.70 2.46 2.37
CA MET A 253 14.36 2.94 2.74
C MET A 253 13.34 1.82 2.79
N TRP A 254 13.45 0.73 1.99
CA TRP A 254 12.47 -0.35 1.94
C TRP A 254 12.07 -0.92 3.31
N PRO A 255 13.03 -1.36 4.18
CA PRO A 255 12.67 -1.89 5.50
C PRO A 255 11.96 -0.88 6.40
N TRP A 256 12.32 0.40 6.29
CA TRP A 256 11.70 1.49 7.05
C TRP A 256 10.28 1.77 6.56
N LEU A 257 10.06 1.85 5.25
CA LEU A 257 8.76 2.07 4.63
C LEU A 257 7.77 0.95 4.99
N PHE A 258 8.19 -0.32 4.91
CA PHE A 258 7.36 -1.45 5.34
C PHE A 258 7.06 -1.44 6.84
N THR A 259 7.98 -0.98 7.68
CA THR A 259 7.75 -0.84 9.12
C THR A 259 6.69 0.22 9.43
N ASN A 260 6.61 1.29 8.65
CA ASN A 260 5.61 2.35 8.77
C ASN A 260 4.23 1.93 8.24
N ALA A 261 4.20 0.94 7.35
CA ALA A 261 2.99 0.45 6.75
C ALA A 261 2.18 -0.41 7.74
N LEU A 262 0.97 0.02 8.03
CA LEU A 262 0.02 -0.68 8.86
C LEU A 262 -1.16 -1.16 8.02
N ILE A 263 -1.83 -2.20 8.48
CA ILE A 263 -3.05 -2.71 7.86
C ILE A 263 -4.24 -2.41 8.76
N GLU A 264 -5.19 -1.68 8.21
CA GLU A 264 -6.53 -1.55 8.77
C GLU A 264 -7.42 -2.66 8.19
N ARG A 265 -8.06 -3.44 9.07
CA ARG A 265 -9.02 -4.48 8.69
C ARG A 265 -10.44 -4.00 8.97
N LYS A 266 -11.30 -4.07 7.96
CA LYS A 266 -12.73 -3.77 8.08
C LYS A 266 -13.53 -4.73 7.20
N ASN A 267 -14.47 -5.47 7.79
CA ASN A 267 -15.31 -6.46 7.08
C ASN A 267 -14.49 -7.42 6.21
N ASP A 268 -13.44 -8.04 6.80
CA ASP A 268 -12.50 -8.97 6.16
C ASP A 268 -11.63 -8.37 5.04
N LEU A 269 -11.83 -7.10 4.70
CA LEU A 269 -11.00 -6.38 3.75
C LEU A 269 -9.86 -5.67 4.47
N ARG A 270 -8.72 -5.61 3.79
CA ARG A 270 -7.50 -4.95 4.26
C ARG A 270 -7.25 -3.68 3.46
N ARG A 271 -6.82 -2.64 4.15
CA ARG A 271 -6.37 -1.39 3.55
C ARG A 271 -5.05 -0.97 4.18
N LEU A 272 -4.14 -0.46 3.37
CA LEU A 272 -2.92 0.16 3.86
C LEU A 272 -3.24 1.47 4.58
N THR A 273 -2.59 1.69 5.71
CA THR A 273 -2.68 2.94 6.49
C THR A 273 -1.35 3.23 7.18
N LYS A 274 -1.18 4.44 7.70
CA LYS A 274 -0.02 4.85 8.51
C LYS A 274 -0.42 5.10 9.95
N GLY A 275 0.51 4.86 10.87
CA GLY A 275 0.27 5.02 12.31
C GLY A 275 0.29 6.47 12.75
N LYS A 276 1.15 7.27 12.14
CA LYS A 276 1.35 8.69 12.44
C LYS A 276 1.43 9.49 11.15
N PRO A 277 1.06 10.77 11.15
CA PRO A 277 1.14 11.63 9.96
C PRO A 277 2.54 11.68 9.32
N GLN A 278 3.60 11.63 10.15
CA GLN A 278 4.99 11.65 9.69
C GLN A 278 5.50 10.32 9.11
N ASP A 279 4.77 9.22 9.29
CA ASP A 279 5.13 7.94 8.71
C ASP A 279 4.88 7.99 7.19
N LYS A 280 5.89 7.63 6.41
CA LYS A 280 5.80 7.63 4.95
C LYS A 280 5.52 6.23 4.45
N ILE A 281 4.49 6.10 3.59
CA ILE A 281 4.07 4.83 2.98
C ILE A 281 3.78 4.95 1.48
N ASP A 282 4.10 6.10 0.89
CA ASP A 282 3.77 6.47 -0.49
C ASP A 282 4.37 5.48 -1.50
N VAL A 283 5.63 5.08 -1.29
CA VAL A 283 6.29 4.02 -2.10
C VAL A 283 5.54 2.68 -1.99
N ILE A 284 5.00 2.36 -0.80
CA ILE A 284 4.25 1.12 -0.61
C ILE A 284 2.87 1.20 -1.29
N HIS A 285 2.23 2.37 -1.30
CA HIS A 285 1.04 2.60 -2.13
C HIS A 285 1.35 2.40 -3.61
N GLY A 286 2.44 3.00 -4.10
CA GLY A 286 2.91 2.77 -5.47
C GLY A 286 3.17 1.29 -5.77
N LEU A 287 3.74 0.52 -4.82
CA LEU A 287 3.94 -0.91 -4.99
C LEU A 287 2.62 -1.69 -5.10
N LEU A 288 1.61 -1.32 -4.31
CA LEU A 288 0.26 -1.90 -4.43
C LEU A 288 -0.41 -1.54 -5.75
N ASP A 289 -0.17 -0.33 -6.28
CA ASP A 289 -0.67 0.09 -7.59
C ASP A 289 0.02 -0.70 -8.72
N CYS A 290 1.33 -1.02 -8.59
CA CYS A 290 2.02 -1.94 -9.51
C CYS A 290 1.38 -3.33 -9.50
N MET A 291 1.12 -3.89 -8.31
CA MET A 291 0.47 -5.20 -8.15
C MET A 291 -0.93 -5.19 -8.76
N TYR A 292 -1.71 -4.14 -8.52
CA TYR A 292 -3.03 -3.98 -9.13
C TYR A 292 -2.95 -3.97 -10.66
N CYS A 293 -2.01 -3.22 -11.25
CA CYS A 293 -1.78 -3.18 -12.69
C CYS A 293 -1.37 -4.55 -13.25
N PHE A 294 -0.55 -5.30 -12.49
CA PHE A 294 -0.16 -6.65 -12.85
C PHE A 294 -1.37 -7.60 -12.87
N ASP A 295 -2.22 -7.57 -11.85
CA ASP A 295 -3.46 -8.35 -11.80
C ASP A 295 -4.45 -7.97 -12.89
N PHE A 296 -4.57 -6.67 -13.17
CA PHE A 296 -5.40 -6.15 -14.26
C PHE A 296 -4.93 -6.67 -15.61
N ALA A 297 -3.62 -6.66 -15.89
CA ALA A 297 -3.03 -7.18 -17.13
C ALA A 297 -3.28 -8.70 -17.30
N ASN A 298 -3.34 -9.46 -16.20
CA ASN A 298 -3.62 -10.90 -16.22
C ASN A 298 -5.12 -11.25 -16.22
N GLY A 299 -6.01 -10.23 -16.27
CA GLY A 299 -7.46 -10.43 -16.28
C GLY A 299 -8.06 -10.85 -14.93
N ASN A 300 -7.31 -10.73 -13.84
CA ASN A 300 -7.77 -11.05 -12.49
C ASN A 300 -8.66 -9.94 -11.90
N ILE A 301 -8.54 -8.72 -12.42
CA ILE A 301 -9.33 -7.55 -12.03
C ILE A 301 -10.00 -6.96 -13.28
N GLN A 302 -11.29 -6.64 -13.19
CA GLN A 302 -12.02 -5.89 -14.22
C GLN A 302 -12.28 -4.47 -13.71
N GLN A 303 -12.15 -3.49 -14.60
CA GLN A 303 -12.49 -2.08 -14.30
C GLN A 303 -14.00 -1.87 -14.23
#